data_9e1d0d39838c2e40440caa38f2ce3e53
#
_entry.id   9e1d0d39838c2e40440caa38f2ce3e53
#
_cell.length_a   1.000
_cell.length_b   1.000
_cell.length_c   1.000
_cell.angle_alpha   90.00
_cell.angle_beta   90.00
_cell.angle_gamma   90.00
#
_symmetry.space_group_name_H-M   'P 1'
#
loop_
_entity.id
_entity.type
_entity.pdbx_description
1 polymer ?
#
loop_
_entity_poly.entity_id
_entity_poly.type
_entity_poly.pdbx_seq_one_letter_code
_entity_poly.pdbx_strand_id
1 'polypeptide(L)'
;MGTDMTTFIEVYDDNEKEWKFVTKEMSVRNYSMFARIGGVRGCYCGNEEFHNRGLPRHMSETYETSCIRDEKKRKEACYHSITYYSAKDLLKTVIGYVDEDDEFPCEITFDMIMGDFECTGAWSIMLQALIKKKGPKNVRFIFAFDC
;
A
#
# COMPACT_ATOMS: atom_id res chain seq x y z
N MET A 1 6.98 -18.62 10.18
CA MET A 1 7.52 -17.58 9.29
C MET A 1 6.62 -16.35 9.28
N GLY A 2 7.19 -15.21 9.19
CA GLY A 2 6.44 -13.95 9.15
C GLY A 2 5.99 -13.60 7.74
N THR A 3 5.06 -12.69 7.64
CA THR A 3 4.66 -12.02 6.42
C THR A 3 5.20 -10.61 6.46
N ASP A 4 5.77 -10.15 5.37
CA ASP A 4 6.18 -8.77 5.19
C ASP A 4 5.30 -8.09 4.15
N MET A 5 5.21 -6.78 4.21
CA MET A 5 4.46 -5.96 3.26
C MET A 5 5.41 -5.00 2.57
N THR A 6 5.42 -5.06 1.25
CA THR A 6 6.15 -4.12 0.42
C THR A 6 5.16 -3.19 -0.27
N THR A 7 5.45 -1.90 -0.24
CA THR A 7 4.62 -0.87 -0.86
C THR A 7 5.38 -0.20 -2.01
N PHE A 8 4.76 -0.20 -3.17
CA PHE A 8 5.25 0.51 -4.34
C PHE A 8 4.41 1.77 -4.50
N ILE A 9 5.05 2.90 -4.61
CA ILE A 9 4.38 4.20 -4.72
C ILE A 9 4.60 4.75 -6.11
N GLU A 10 3.51 5.14 -6.75
CA GLU A 10 3.51 5.71 -8.08
C GLU A 10 2.77 7.04 -8.10
N VAL A 11 3.16 7.91 -9.01
CA VAL A 11 2.50 9.18 -9.29
C VAL A 11 2.11 9.26 -10.77
N TYR A 12 0.93 9.82 -11.04
CA TYR A 12 0.49 10.03 -12.42
C TYR A 12 1.10 11.31 -12.99
N ASP A 13 1.73 11.18 -14.14
CA ASP A 13 2.28 12.30 -14.90
C ASP A 13 1.27 12.76 -15.96
N ASP A 14 0.70 13.95 -15.79
CA ASP A 14 -0.30 14.50 -16.70
C ASP A 14 0.28 14.84 -18.08
N ASN A 15 1.57 15.13 -18.17
CA ASN A 15 2.20 15.49 -19.43
C ASN A 15 2.46 14.26 -20.31
N GLU A 16 3.01 13.21 -19.71
CA GLU A 16 3.29 11.95 -20.41
C GLU A 16 2.11 10.98 -20.36
N LYS A 17 1.10 11.28 -19.55
CA LYS A 17 -0.12 10.48 -19.35
C LYS A 17 0.19 9.04 -18.96
N GLU A 18 1.10 8.89 -18.02
CA GLU A 18 1.50 7.59 -17.50
C GLU A 18 1.80 7.64 -16.00
N TRP A 19 1.73 6.48 -15.36
CA TRP A 19 2.14 6.31 -13.98
C TRP A 19 3.64 6.17 -13.91
N LYS A 20 4.27 6.91 -13.00
CA LYS A 20 5.70 6.87 -12.76
C LYS A 20 6.02 6.35 -11.38
N PHE A 21 7.01 5.48 -11.30
CA PHE A 21 7.51 4.95 -10.05
C PHE A 21 8.19 6.05 -9.22
N VAL A 22 7.87 6.09 -7.93
CA VAL A 22 8.46 7.03 -6.97
C VAL A 22 9.40 6.29 -6.04
N THR A 23 8.89 5.29 -5.31
CA THR A 23 9.67 4.54 -4.33
C THR A 23 9.07 3.18 -4.03
N LYS A 24 9.89 2.32 -3.44
CA LYS A 24 9.51 1.01 -2.91
C LYS A 24 9.93 0.94 -1.45
N GLU A 25 8.97 0.69 -0.58
CA GLU A 25 9.19 0.70 0.85
C GLU A 25 8.73 -0.60 1.50
N MET A 26 9.48 -1.09 2.47
CA MET A 26 9.04 -2.16 3.35
C MET A 26 8.47 -1.59 4.63
N SER A 27 7.37 -2.16 5.09
CA SER A 27 6.78 -1.79 6.36
C SER A 27 7.29 -2.67 7.49
N VAL A 28 7.37 -2.10 8.69
CA VAL A 28 7.49 -2.92 9.90
C VAL A 28 6.31 -3.87 9.99
N ARG A 29 6.53 -5.06 10.52
CA ARG A 29 5.46 -6.07 10.66
C ARG A 29 4.39 -5.59 11.62
N ASN A 30 3.27 -5.20 11.04
CA ASN A 30 2.07 -4.81 11.76
C ASN A 30 0.88 -5.57 11.18
N TYR A 31 0.58 -6.73 11.76
CA TYR A 31 -0.45 -7.62 11.24
C TYR A 31 -1.87 -7.04 11.33
N SER A 32 -2.13 -6.16 12.28
CA SER A 32 -3.39 -5.41 12.31
C SER A 32 -3.56 -4.54 11.09
N MET A 33 -2.48 -3.88 10.66
CA MET A 33 -2.47 -3.09 9.44
C MET A 33 -2.59 -3.97 8.19
N PHE A 34 -1.85 -5.09 8.14
CA PHE A 34 -1.90 -6.02 7.02
C PHE A 34 -3.31 -6.59 6.81
N ALA A 35 -3.99 -6.92 7.91
CA ALA A 35 -5.36 -7.38 7.86
C ALA A 35 -6.30 -6.34 7.24
N ARG A 36 -6.13 -5.08 7.59
CA ARG A 36 -6.99 -3.99 7.12
C ARG A 36 -6.70 -3.58 5.68
N ILE A 37 -5.43 -3.51 5.30
CA ILE A 37 -5.04 -3.13 3.94
C ILE A 37 -5.35 -4.24 2.95
N GLY A 38 -5.03 -5.48 3.27
CA GLY A 38 -5.06 -6.57 2.31
C GLY A 38 -5.79 -7.83 2.77
N GLY A 39 -6.37 -7.87 3.96
CA GLY A 39 -6.98 -9.07 4.50
C GLY A 39 -5.97 -10.16 4.86
N VAL A 40 -4.72 -9.78 5.10
CA VAL A 40 -3.60 -10.71 5.36
C VAL A 40 -3.34 -10.80 6.86
N ARG A 41 -3.16 -12.01 7.37
CA ARG A 41 -2.87 -12.29 8.79
C ARG A 41 -3.97 -11.85 9.77
N GLY A 42 -5.19 -11.68 9.30
CA GLY A 42 -6.34 -11.38 10.14
C GLY A 42 -7.65 -11.46 9.37
N CYS A 43 -8.75 -11.54 10.10
CA CYS A 43 -10.09 -11.70 9.53
C CYS A 43 -10.92 -10.41 9.52
N TYR A 44 -10.33 -9.31 9.75
CA TYR A 44 -10.99 -8.07 9.73
C TYR A 44 -10.70 -7.19 8.66
N CYS A 45 -11.69 -6.64 8.27
CA CYS A 45 -11.82 -6.14 7.03
C CYS A 45 -12.72 -4.97 6.82
N GLY A 46 -12.47 -3.88 7.41
CA GLY A 46 -13.24 -2.67 7.17
C GLY A 46 -13.31 -2.23 5.69
N ASN A 47 -12.48 -2.81 4.82
CA ASN A 47 -12.39 -2.41 3.41
C ASN A 47 -12.21 -3.61 2.48
N GLU A 48 -13.06 -4.62 2.63
CA GLU A 48 -13.00 -5.85 1.83
C GLU A 48 -12.97 -5.61 0.33
N GLU A 49 -13.63 -4.54 -0.14
CA GLU A 49 -13.61 -4.16 -1.55
C GLU A 49 -12.22 -3.85 -2.11
N PHE A 50 -11.28 -3.50 -1.23
CA PHE A 50 -9.90 -3.23 -1.62
C PHE A 50 -8.98 -4.43 -1.44
N HIS A 51 -9.45 -5.51 -0.81
CA HIS A 51 -8.62 -6.68 -0.60
C HIS A 51 -8.40 -7.43 -1.89
N ASN A 52 -7.14 -7.80 -2.13
CA ASN A 52 -6.76 -8.65 -3.26
C ASN A 52 -7.25 -8.16 -4.63
N ARG A 53 -7.25 -6.85 -4.84
CA ARG A 53 -7.65 -6.24 -6.12
C ARG A 53 -6.73 -6.62 -7.27
N GLY A 54 -5.54 -7.11 -6.96
CA GLY A 54 -4.51 -7.38 -7.94
C GLY A 54 -3.71 -6.13 -8.30
N LEU A 55 -3.03 -6.20 -9.43
CA LEU A 55 -2.25 -5.07 -9.93
C LEU A 55 -3.15 -4.01 -10.58
N PRO A 56 -2.85 -2.74 -10.39
CA PRO A 56 -3.55 -1.69 -11.10
C PRO A 56 -3.21 -1.72 -12.60
N ARG A 57 -4.09 -1.17 -13.41
CA ARG A 57 -3.82 -1.01 -14.84
C ARG A 57 -2.72 0.04 -15.05
N HIS A 58 -1.95 -0.15 -16.12
CA HIS A 58 -0.96 0.82 -16.58
C HIS A 58 0.08 1.22 -15.52
N MET A 59 0.64 0.23 -14.84
CA MET A 59 1.75 0.46 -13.93
C MET A 59 2.99 0.97 -14.66
N SER A 60 3.82 1.71 -13.92
CA SER A 60 5.16 2.05 -14.40
C SER A 60 5.96 0.78 -14.70
N GLU A 61 6.70 0.81 -15.82
CA GLU A 61 7.53 -0.31 -16.25
C GLU A 61 8.99 -0.05 -15.92
N THR A 62 9.33 -0.16 -14.65
CA THR A 62 10.68 0.01 -14.14
C THR A 62 11.25 -1.31 -13.64
N TYR A 63 12.56 -1.33 -13.37
CA TYR A 63 13.22 -2.48 -12.75
C TYR A 63 12.60 -2.80 -11.38
N GLU A 64 12.31 -1.76 -10.59
CA GLU A 64 11.76 -1.91 -9.24
C GLU A 64 10.36 -2.54 -9.24
N THR A 65 9.54 -2.22 -10.23
CA THR A 65 8.18 -2.77 -10.34
C THR A 65 8.15 -4.13 -11.04
N SER A 66 9.24 -4.55 -11.66
CA SER A 66 9.28 -5.83 -12.39
C SER A 66 8.99 -7.05 -11.52
N CYS A 67 9.37 -7.00 -10.24
CA CYS A 67 9.14 -8.11 -9.31
C CYS A 67 7.67 -8.39 -9.01
N ILE A 68 6.79 -7.43 -9.22
CA ILE A 68 5.34 -7.63 -9.07
C ILE A 68 4.60 -7.71 -10.40
N ARG A 69 5.10 -7.03 -11.45
CA ARG A 69 4.47 -7.07 -12.79
C ARG A 69 4.72 -8.39 -13.52
N ASP A 70 5.94 -8.91 -13.44
CA ASP A 70 6.28 -10.18 -14.06
C ASP A 70 5.80 -11.35 -13.20
N GLU A 71 4.99 -12.23 -13.76
CA GLU A 71 4.38 -13.34 -13.01
C GLU A 71 5.42 -14.30 -12.43
N LYS A 72 6.46 -14.60 -13.18
CA LYS A 72 7.51 -15.51 -12.73
C LYS A 72 8.28 -14.91 -11.55
N LYS A 73 8.72 -13.66 -11.70
CA LYS A 73 9.42 -12.95 -10.62
C LYS A 73 8.55 -12.78 -9.39
N ARG A 74 7.26 -12.51 -9.57
CA ARG A 74 6.30 -12.39 -8.47
C ARG A 74 6.16 -13.69 -7.69
N LYS A 75 6.09 -14.82 -8.39
CA LYS A 75 6.06 -16.14 -7.76
C LYS A 75 7.37 -16.48 -7.05
N GLU A 76 8.51 -16.16 -7.66
CA GLU A 76 9.83 -16.36 -7.05
C GLU A 76 10.01 -15.53 -5.77
N ALA A 77 9.46 -14.31 -5.75
CA ALA A 77 9.46 -13.45 -4.57
C ALA A 77 8.37 -13.80 -3.54
N CYS A 78 7.55 -14.81 -3.81
CA CYS A 78 6.41 -15.21 -2.98
C CYS A 78 5.38 -14.09 -2.75
N TYR A 79 5.27 -13.10 -3.61
CA TYR A 79 4.28 -12.06 -3.46
C TYR A 79 2.86 -12.55 -3.75
N HIS A 80 1.96 -12.23 -2.84
CA HIS A 80 0.55 -12.58 -2.93
C HIS A 80 -0.35 -11.44 -2.42
N SER A 81 -1.65 -11.63 -2.54
CA SER A 81 -2.67 -10.71 -2.02
C SER A 81 -2.44 -9.25 -2.43
N ILE A 82 -1.95 -9.06 -3.65
CA ILE A 82 -1.63 -7.74 -4.16
C ILE A 82 -2.90 -6.90 -4.26
N THR A 83 -2.82 -5.67 -3.76
CA THR A 83 -3.91 -4.71 -3.83
C THR A 83 -3.36 -3.29 -4.00
N TYR A 84 -4.24 -2.35 -4.33
CA TYR A 84 -3.82 -0.97 -4.50
C TYR A 84 -4.91 0.00 -4.07
N TYR A 85 -4.45 1.17 -3.66
CA TYR A 85 -5.28 2.30 -3.23
C TYR A 85 -4.73 3.58 -3.86
N SER A 86 -5.61 4.48 -4.26
CA SER A 86 -5.17 5.87 -4.43
C SER A 86 -4.94 6.50 -3.05
N ALA A 87 -4.15 7.57 -2.99
CA ALA A 87 -4.03 8.33 -1.75
C ALA A 87 -5.40 8.83 -1.26
N LYS A 88 -6.30 9.16 -2.20
CA LYS A 88 -7.67 9.54 -1.87
C LYS A 88 -8.44 8.40 -1.18
N ASP A 89 -8.29 7.18 -1.67
CA ASP A 89 -8.94 6.02 -1.07
C ASP A 89 -8.37 5.72 0.31
N LEU A 90 -7.05 5.77 0.47
CA LEU A 90 -6.40 5.60 1.77
C LEU A 90 -6.85 6.65 2.78
N LEU A 91 -6.94 7.90 2.38
CA LEU A 91 -7.41 8.97 3.25
C LEU A 91 -8.86 8.81 3.70
N LYS A 92 -9.69 8.12 2.89
CA LYS A 92 -11.09 7.86 3.22
C LYS A 92 -11.33 6.58 3.99
N THR A 93 -10.54 5.56 3.70
CA THR A 93 -10.73 4.20 4.19
C THR A 93 -10.04 3.91 5.50
N VAL A 94 -9.59 4.93 6.15
CA VAL A 94 -8.97 4.84 7.45
C VAL A 94 -9.99 4.62 8.56
N ILE A 95 -11.00 3.85 8.30
CA ILE A 95 -11.97 3.52 9.33
C ILE A 95 -11.90 2.03 9.55
N GLY A 96 -11.13 1.66 10.55
CA GLY A 96 -11.15 0.30 11.04
C GLY A 96 -12.45 0.02 11.76
N TYR A 97 -12.88 -1.22 11.70
CA TYR A 97 -13.94 -1.75 12.53
C TYR A 97 -13.39 -2.01 13.93
N VAL A 98 -14.09 -1.60 14.96
CA VAL A 98 -13.79 -1.98 16.34
C VAL A 98 -14.53 -3.25 16.64
N ASP A 99 -13.80 -4.33 16.84
CA ASP A 99 -14.37 -5.47 17.56
C ASP A 99 -14.42 -5.09 19.03
N GLU A 100 -15.55 -5.32 19.70
CA GLU A 100 -15.74 -4.99 21.10
C GLU A 100 -14.72 -5.67 22.03
N ASP A 101 -14.08 -6.73 21.56
CA ASP A 101 -13.05 -7.47 22.28
C ASP A 101 -11.61 -7.04 21.93
N ASP A 102 -11.44 -6.05 21.06
CA ASP A 102 -10.12 -5.62 20.60
C ASP A 102 -9.64 -4.40 21.38
N GLU A 103 -8.57 -4.57 22.16
CA GLU A 103 -7.95 -3.48 22.91
C GLU A 103 -7.23 -2.44 22.05
N PHE A 104 -7.17 -2.65 20.72
CA PHE A 104 -6.47 -1.76 19.82
C PHE A 104 -7.41 -0.85 19.07
N PRO A 105 -7.05 0.44 18.93
CA PRO A 105 -7.83 1.35 18.12
C PRO A 105 -7.85 0.85 16.67
N CYS A 106 -9.04 0.73 16.13
CA CYS A 106 -9.30 0.17 14.82
C CYS A 106 -9.15 1.18 13.69
N GLU A 107 -8.68 2.37 13.97
CA GLU A 107 -8.35 3.36 12.95
C GLU A 107 -6.91 3.18 12.51
N ILE A 108 -6.72 2.98 11.21
CA ILE A 108 -5.40 3.18 10.61
C ILE A 108 -5.42 4.55 9.96
N THR A 109 -4.59 5.44 10.44
CA THR A 109 -4.42 6.74 9.81
C THR A 109 -3.37 6.65 8.69
N PHE A 110 -3.45 7.55 7.74
CA PHE A 110 -2.41 7.70 6.73
C PHE A 110 -1.02 7.85 7.39
N ASP A 111 -0.96 8.61 8.47
CA ASP A 111 0.27 8.80 9.23
C ASP A 111 0.78 7.50 9.86
N MET A 112 -0.10 6.61 10.30
CA MET A 112 0.29 5.29 10.80
C MET A 112 0.89 4.41 9.69
N ILE A 113 0.31 4.43 8.50
CA ILE A 113 0.84 3.70 7.35
C ILE A 113 2.24 4.24 7.00
N MET A 114 2.39 5.55 6.94
CA MET A 114 3.68 6.19 6.67
C MET A 114 4.71 5.93 7.77
N GLY A 115 4.27 5.94 9.03
CA GLY A 115 5.13 5.67 10.18
C GLY A 115 5.64 4.24 10.26
N ASP A 116 4.93 3.30 9.67
CA ASP A 116 5.34 1.89 9.64
C ASP A 116 6.33 1.56 8.51
N PHE A 117 6.61 2.49 7.61
CA PHE A 117 7.70 2.30 6.66
C PHE A 117 9.04 2.31 7.40
N GLU A 118 9.94 1.41 7.02
CA GLU A 118 11.25 1.28 7.64
C GLU A 118 12.16 2.50 7.46
N CYS A 119 11.83 3.36 6.53
CA CYS A 119 12.53 4.60 6.31
C CYS A 119 12.04 5.70 7.28
N THR A 120 12.90 6.64 7.54
CA THR A 120 12.66 7.72 8.51
C THR A 120 11.49 8.62 8.14
N GLY A 121 10.94 9.35 9.12
CA GLY A 121 9.80 10.27 8.94
C GLY A 121 9.93 11.32 7.84
N ALA A 122 11.10 11.49 7.23
CA ALA A 122 11.27 12.32 6.05
C ALA A 122 10.38 11.90 4.87
N TRP A 123 10.16 10.58 4.70
CA TRP A 123 9.28 10.07 3.66
C TRP A 123 7.83 10.47 3.84
N SER A 124 7.33 10.48 5.07
CA SER A 124 5.98 10.93 5.37
C SER A 124 5.76 12.37 4.88
N ILE A 125 6.69 13.25 5.17
CA ILE A 125 6.65 14.65 4.74
C ILE A 125 6.69 14.78 3.22
N MET A 126 7.59 14.05 2.57
CA MET A 126 7.74 14.05 1.12
C MET A 126 6.49 13.54 0.41
N LEU A 127 5.89 12.47 0.91
CA LEU A 127 4.68 11.89 0.32
C LEU A 127 3.46 12.80 0.53
N GLN A 128 3.33 13.43 1.69
CA GLN A 128 2.28 14.42 1.92
C GLN A 128 2.43 15.62 0.97
N ALA A 129 3.64 16.11 0.77
CA ALA A 129 3.93 17.18 -0.18
C ALA A 129 3.61 16.76 -1.63
N LEU A 130 3.94 15.53 -2.00
CA LEU A 130 3.66 14.97 -3.32
C LEU A 130 2.14 14.86 -3.56
N ILE A 131 1.40 14.36 -2.58
CA ILE A 131 -0.06 14.25 -2.63
C ILE A 131 -0.70 15.63 -2.77
N LYS A 132 -0.21 16.62 -2.02
CA LYS A 132 -0.67 18.01 -2.10
C LYS A 132 -0.41 18.62 -3.48
N LYS A 133 0.76 18.35 -4.05
CA LYS A 133 1.17 18.91 -5.36
C LYS A 133 0.44 18.27 -6.52
N LYS A 134 0.30 16.94 -6.51
CA LYS A 134 -0.25 16.16 -7.63
C LYS A 134 -1.74 15.89 -7.51
N GLY A 135 -2.28 16.00 -6.32
CA GLY A 135 -3.64 15.61 -5.99
C GLY A 135 -3.73 14.15 -5.53
N PRO A 136 -4.63 13.85 -4.59
CA PRO A 136 -4.71 12.52 -3.97
C PRO A 136 -5.15 11.40 -4.93
N LYS A 137 -5.78 11.73 -6.06
CA LYS A 137 -6.15 10.75 -7.10
C LYS A 137 -4.97 10.32 -7.96
N ASN A 138 -3.92 11.13 -8.00
CA ASN A 138 -2.75 10.97 -8.86
C ASN A 138 -1.53 10.39 -8.13
N VAL A 139 -1.72 9.94 -6.90
CA VAL A 139 -0.73 9.18 -6.14
C VAL A 139 -1.39 7.88 -5.71
N ARG A 140 -0.72 6.76 -5.95
CA ARG A 140 -1.25 5.46 -5.55
C ARG A 140 -0.22 4.59 -4.89
N PHE A 141 -0.72 3.69 -4.07
CA PHE A 141 0.04 2.75 -3.26
C PHE A 141 -0.34 1.34 -3.67
N ILE A 142 0.64 0.55 -4.04
CA ILE A 142 0.45 -0.85 -4.41
C ILE A 142 1.11 -1.69 -3.32
N PHE A 143 0.30 -2.49 -2.63
CA PHE A 143 0.74 -3.32 -1.52
C PHE A 143 0.89 -4.76 -2.00
N ALA A 144 2.02 -5.36 -1.71
CA ALA A 144 2.30 -6.76 -1.98
C ALA A 144 2.79 -7.42 -0.69
N PHE A 145 2.22 -8.58 -0.39
CA PHE A 145 2.57 -9.34 0.81
C PHE A 145 3.39 -10.56 0.41
N ASP A 146 4.38 -10.89 1.20
CA ASP A 146 5.15 -12.11 1.01
C ASP A 146 4.94 -13.12 2.13
N CYS A 147 5.45 -14.29 1.94
CA CYS A 147 5.35 -15.34 2.96
C CYS A 147 6.58 -15.39 3.87
#